data_6b85c52e8ca8633d9edec6134eb73235
#
_entry.id   6b85c52e8ca8633d9edec6134eb73235
#
_cell.length_a   1.000
_cell.length_b   1.000
_cell.length_c   1.000
_cell.angle_alpha   90.00
_cell.angle_beta   90.00
_cell.angle_gamma   90.00
#
_symmetry.space_group_name_H-M   'P 1'
#
loop_
_entity.id
_entity.type
_entity.pdbx_description
1 polymer ?
#
loop_
_entity_poly.entity_id
_entity_poly.type
_entity_poly.pdbx_seq_one_letter_code
_entity_poly.pdbx_strand_id
1 'polypeptide(L)'
;MSGAGRALAYAFESGTLATPTSKEGRAFFLRAEALLLKDIDAEQSFRSEYLRLKQTKWSVVPRLDGGDYELGLVLLTKHKEENFANIARGWALLAPGGRLACTGANDDGAASLEKHVAKAFGLADKISKFHSRVFWFDKGDRAPPDYWRGLAKLQPVGAGPWLSQPGIFTWDHVDDGSAMLAKHLPHAVARMVADFGCGWGYLSRHLLDHCPGVSRLDMIDAEHRATEAARANVQDSRATAHWLDLIAEAAPTTYDAIVCNPPFHAGRAAEPA
;
A
#
# COMPACT_ATOMS: atom_id res chain seq x y z
N MET A 1 -0.69 6.38 16.94
CA MET A 1 0.59 6.84 16.36
C MET A 1 1.66 5.81 16.67
N SER A 2 2.30 5.26 15.66
CA SER A 2 3.37 4.26 15.75
C SER A 2 4.67 4.83 16.36
N GLY A 3 5.67 3.97 16.62
CA GLY A 3 7.01 4.43 16.98
C GLY A 3 7.66 5.28 15.90
N ALA A 4 7.44 4.90 14.63
CA ALA A 4 7.91 5.63 13.46
C ALA A 4 7.26 7.03 13.35
N GLY A 5 5.95 7.12 13.57
CA GLY A 5 5.24 8.39 13.60
C GLY A 5 5.70 9.30 14.72
N ARG A 6 5.94 8.75 15.93
CA ARG A 6 6.52 9.53 17.05
C ARG A 6 7.92 10.05 16.72
N ALA A 7 8.75 9.23 16.05
CA ALA A 7 10.09 9.67 15.64
C ALA A 7 10.01 10.79 14.61
N LEU A 8 9.07 10.70 13.66
CA LEU A 8 8.82 11.74 12.66
C LEU A 8 8.30 13.03 13.29
N ALA A 9 7.33 12.94 14.22
CA ALA A 9 6.83 14.11 14.95
C ALA A 9 7.97 14.80 15.72
N TYR A 10 8.81 14.04 16.41
CA TYR A 10 9.98 14.55 17.11
C TYR A 10 10.97 15.27 16.17
N ALA A 11 11.18 14.76 14.95
CA ALA A 11 12.06 15.40 13.97
C ALA A 11 11.58 16.82 13.62
N PHE A 12 10.27 17.01 13.49
CA PHE A 12 9.66 18.34 13.26
C PHE A 12 9.71 19.22 14.53
N GLU A 13 9.33 18.69 15.68
CA GLU A 13 9.31 19.43 16.96
C GLU A 13 10.69 19.93 17.39
N SER A 14 11.73 19.14 17.13
CA SER A 14 13.12 19.52 17.42
C SER A 14 13.71 20.51 16.40
N GLY A 15 12.99 20.79 15.31
CA GLY A 15 13.47 21.63 14.21
C GLY A 15 14.55 20.97 13.34
N THR A 16 14.84 19.67 13.53
CA THR A 16 15.85 18.97 12.73
C THR A 16 15.33 18.70 11.32
N LEU A 17 14.03 18.39 11.19
CA LEU A 17 13.32 18.34 9.90
C LEU A 17 12.38 19.55 9.81
N ALA A 18 12.60 20.42 8.83
CA ALA A 18 11.77 21.60 8.63
C ALA A 18 10.50 21.26 7.86
N THR A 19 9.39 21.93 8.21
CA THR A 19 8.19 22.01 7.36
C THR A 19 8.45 22.91 6.17
N PRO A 20 7.62 22.83 5.08
CA PRO A 20 7.72 23.78 3.98
C PRO A 20 7.70 25.22 4.47
N THR A 21 8.57 26.05 3.93
CA THR A 21 8.77 27.44 4.37
C THR A 21 7.95 28.45 3.55
N SER A 22 7.56 28.08 2.34
CA SER A 22 6.70 28.93 1.52
C SER A 22 5.24 28.83 1.98
N LYS A 23 4.47 29.92 1.84
CA LYS A 23 3.02 29.92 2.12
C LYS A 23 2.24 28.98 1.18
N GLU A 24 2.84 28.62 0.05
CA GLU A 24 2.31 27.73 -0.97
C GLU A 24 2.96 26.35 -0.94
N GLY A 25 3.91 26.14 -0.02
CA GLY A 25 4.68 24.90 0.10
C GLY A 25 3.78 23.71 0.43
N ARG A 26 3.71 22.76 -0.49
CA ARG A 26 2.89 21.55 -0.36
C ARG A 26 3.72 20.42 0.21
N ALA A 27 3.07 19.63 1.09
CA ALA A 27 3.64 18.41 1.61
C ALA A 27 2.72 17.21 1.35
N PHE A 28 3.32 16.05 1.11
CA PHE A 28 2.58 14.80 1.02
C PHE A 28 3.08 13.76 2.01
N PHE A 29 2.24 12.73 2.26
CA PHE A 29 2.62 11.60 3.09
C PHE A 29 2.11 10.28 2.48
N LEU A 30 3.03 9.45 1.98
CA LEU A 30 2.73 8.11 1.46
C LEU A 30 2.65 7.09 2.60
N ARG A 31 1.66 6.19 2.54
CA ARG A 31 1.34 5.24 3.62
C ARG A 31 1.02 5.96 4.93
N ALA A 32 0.37 7.11 4.83
CA ALA A 32 0.19 8.04 5.92
C ALA A 32 -0.44 7.42 7.17
N GLU A 33 0.05 7.85 8.32
CA GLU A 33 -0.62 7.73 9.62
C GLU A 33 -0.90 9.12 10.20
N ALA A 34 -1.87 9.24 11.09
CA ALA A 34 -2.25 10.53 11.67
C ALA A 34 -1.12 11.14 12.50
N LEU A 35 -0.72 12.36 12.15
CA LEU A 35 0.26 13.19 12.84
C LEU A 35 -0.33 14.58 13.11
N LEU A 36 0.29 15.34 14.03
CA LEU A 36 -0.06 16.72 14.33
C LEU A 36 0.58 17.71 13.32
N LEU A 37 0.52 17.36 12.03
CA LEU A 37 0.94 18.23 10.93
C LEU A 37 -0.30 18.85 10.26
N LYS A 38 -0.13 20.01 9.65
CA LYS A 38 -1.17 20.69 8.88
C LYS A 38 -0.89 20.60 7.38
N ASP A 39 -1.92 20.74 6.59
CA ASP A 39 -1.84 20.93 5.13
C ASP A 39 -1.05 19.80 4.43
N ILE A 40 -1.41 18.54 4.75
CA ILE A 40 -0.83 17.34 4.18
C ILE A 40 -1.79 16.72 3.15
N ASP A 41 -1.29 16.45 1.95
CA ASP A 41 -1.93 15.55 0.99
C ASP A 41 -1.51 14.11 1.33
N ALA A 42 -2.41 13.35 1.94
CA ALA A 42 -2.12 12.01 2.44
C ALA A 42 -2.54 10.93 1.45
N GLU A 43 -1.65 9.97 1.22
CA GLU A 43 -1.98 8.72 0.54
C GLU A 43 -2.12 7.60 1.56
N GLN A 44 -3.26 6.90 1.50
CA GLN A 44 -3.45 5.67 2.26
C GLN A 44 -4.27 4.69 1.47
N SER A 45 -3.64 3.59 1.06
CA SER A 45 -4.25 2.55 0.23
C SER A 45 -4.98 1.47 1.04
N PHE A 46 -4.70 1.35 2.34
CA PHE A 46 -5.40 0.39 3.20
C PHE A 46 -6.66 1.03 3.79
N ARG A 47 -7.83 0.46 3.52
CA ARG A 47 -9.15 1.08 3.72
C ARG A 47 -9.42 1.52 5.15
N SER A 48 -9.10 0.70 6.16
CA SER A 48 -9.32 1.05 7.57
C SER A 48 -8.51 2.30 7.97
N GLU A 49 -7.26 2.38 7.58
CA GLU A 49 -6.40 3.54 7.85
C GLU A 49 -6.86 4.77 7.04
N TYR A 50 -7.28 4.56 5.78
CA TYR A 50 -7.88 5.62 4.97
C TYR A 50 -9.11 6.23 5.65
N LEU A 51 -10.06 5.41 6.12
CA LEU A 51 -11.27 5.87 6.82
C LEU A 51 -10.92 6.62 8.11
N ARG A 52 -9.88 6.17 8.84
CA ARG A 52 -9.38 6.85 10.03
C ARG A 52 -8.78 8.22 9.69
N LEU A 53 -7.99 8.33 8.64
CA LEU A 53 -7.40 9.58 8.18
C LEU A 53 -8.43 10.56 7.63
N LYS A 54 -9.52 10.09 7.02
CA LYS A 54 -10.65 10.93 6.56
C LYS A 54 -11.34 11.69 7.70
N GLN A 55 -11.11 11.31 8.96
CA GLN A 55 -11.58 12.04 10.13
C GLN A 55 -10.66 13.22 10.51
N THR A 56 -9.49 13.31 9.90
CA THR A 56 -8.57 14.45 10.05
C THR A 56 -8.95 15.58 9.10
N LYS A 57 -8.21 16.70 9.18
CA LYS A 57 -8.37 17.82 8.23
C LYS A 57 -7.53 17.65 6.96
N TRP A 58 -6.85 16.52 6.79
CA TRP A 58 -6.01 16.26 5.64
C TRP A 58 -6.81 15.95 4.37
N SER A 59 -6.24 16.27 3.22
CA SER A 59 -6.68 15.75 1.93
C SER A 59 -6.21 14.29 1.84
N VAL A 60 -7.14 13.32 1.84
CA VAL A 60 -6.79 11.89 1.86
C VAL A 60 -7.31 11.21 0.61
N VAL A 61 -6.41 10.55 -0.12
CA VAL A 61 -6.70 9.77 -1.33
C VAL A 61 -6.08 8.37 -1.25
N PRO A 62 -6.63 7.37 -1.97
CA PRO A 62 -6.03 6.03 -1.99
C PRO A 62 -4.70 5.99 -2.75
N ARG A 63 -4.50 6.89 -3.72
CA ARG A 63 -3.27 7.08 -4.47
C ARG A 63 -3.10 8.55 -4.83
N LEU A 64 -1.93 9.09 -4.54
CA LEU A 64 -1.54 10.44 -4.94
C LEU A 64 -0.98 10.44 -6.36
N ASP A 65 -1.42 11.43 -7.11
CA ASP A 65 -0.91 11.79 -8.43
C ASP A 65 -0.49 13.27 -8.43
N GLY A 66 0.23 13.69 -9.47
CA GLY A 66 0.70 15.07 -9.61
C GLY A 66 2.18 15.25 -9.30
N GLY A 67 2.54 16.38 -8.69
CA GLY A 67 3.95 16.72 -8.42
C GLY A 67 4.10 18.07 -7.72
N ASP A 68 5.30 18.59 -7.78
CA ASP A 68 5.71 19.92 -7.27
C ASP A 68 5.58 20.09 -5.75
N TYR A 69 5.79 18.98 -5.00
CA TYR A 69 5.81 19.02 -3.54
C TYR A 69 7.21 19.42 -3.03
N GLU A 70 7.25 20.31 -2.03
CA GLU A 70 8.49 20.70 -1.36
C GLU A 70 8.95 19.66 -0.34
N LEU A 71 7.99 18.96 0.30
CA LEU A 71 8.26 17.94 1.30
C LEU A 71 7.45 16.69 1.01
N GLY A 72 8.12 15.56 0.97
CA GLY A 72 7.52 14.23 0.94
C GLY A 72 7.83 13.45 2.21
N LEU A 73 6.85 12.75 2.73
CA LEU A 73 6.98 11.82 3.83
C LEU A 73 6.62 10.41 3.36
N VAL A 74 7.38 9.41 3.80
CA VAL A 74 7.11 8.00 3.51
C VAL A 74 7.17 7.20 4.81
N LEU A 75 6.05 6.58 5.20
CA LEU A 75 6.07 5.59 6.25
C LEU A 75 6.54 4.25 5.67
N LEU A 76 7.62 3.72 6.22
CA LEU A 76 8.21 2.46 5.79
C LEU A 76 7.41 1.28 6.35
N THR A 77 7.34 0.21 5.58
CA THR A 77 6.76 -1.07 5.95
C THR A 77 7.86 -2.13 6.11
N LYS A 78 7.49 -3.32 6.59
CA LYS A 78 8.40 -4.48 6.63
C LYS A 78 8.77 -5.04 5.24
N HIS A 79 8.11 -4.57 4.17
CA HIS A 79 8.30 -5.07 2.80
C HIS A 79 9.26 -4.16 2.03
N LYS A 80 10.47 -4.65 1.79
CA LYS A 80 11.57 -3.89 1.19
C LYS A 80 11.23 -3.35 -0.20
N GLU A 81 10.63 -4.17 -1.04
CA GLU A 81 10.26 -3.80 -2.41
C GLU A 81 9.18 -2.72 -2.44
N GLU A 82 8.20 -2.79 -1.53
CA GLU A 82 7.18 -1.76 -1.37
C GLU A 82 7.82 -0.42 -0.95
N ASN A 83 8.79 -0.47 -0.05
CA ASN A 83 9.51 0.74 0.36
C ASN A 83 10.30 1.36 -0.80
N PHE A 84 10.96 0.56 -1.63
CA PHE A 84 11.64 1.05 -2.83
C PHE A 84 10.66 1.69 -3.82
N ALA A 85 9.51 1.05 -4.06
CA ALA A 85 8.45 1.59 -4.89
C ALA A 85 7.94 2.94 -4.36
N ASN A 86 7.64 3.02 -3.05
CA ASN A 86 7.14 4.25 -2.43
C ASN A 86 8.18 5.38 -2.44
N ILE A 87 9.46 5.08 -2.21
CA ILE A 87 10.53 6.08 -2.30
C ILE A 87 10.69 6.59 -3.73
N ALA A 88 10.64 5.72 -4.74
CA ALA A 88 10.70 6.12 -6.14
C ALA A 88 9.51 7.00 -6.55
N ARG A 89 8.29 6.67 -6.07
CA ARG A 89 7.10 7.50 -6.25
C ARG A 89 7.22 8.84 -5.52
N GLY A 90 7.65 8.81 -4.27
CA GLY A 90 7.87 10.03 -3.49
C GLY A 90 8.86 10.96 -4.17
N TRP A 91 9.97 10.43 -4.71
CA TRP A 91 10.93 11.20 -5.48
C TRP A 91 10.28 11.84 -6.73
N ALA A 92 9.41 11.12 -7.43
CA ALA A 92 8.72 11.62 -8.61
C ALA A 92 7.74 12.77 -8.28
N LEU A 93 7.07 12.71 -7.14
CA LEU A 93 6.12 13.73 -6.67
C LEU A 93 6.82 15.03 -6.21
N LEU A 94 8.09 15.00 -5.82
CA LEU A 94 8.80 16.17 -5.35
C LEU A 94 9.11 17.16 -6.47
N ALA A 95 9.06 18.45 -6.14
CA ALA A 95 9.71 19.53 -6.93
C ALA A 95 11.24 19.35 -6.97
N PRO A 96 11.95 19.92 -7.95
CA PRO A 96 13.41 20.01 -7.90
C PRO A 96 13.87 20.65 -6.58
N GLY A 97 14.84 20.04 -5.89
CA GLY A 97 15.31 20.49 -4.57
C GLY A 97 14.37 20.17 -3.40
N GLY A 98 13.20 19.60 -3.65
CA GLY A 98 12.29 19.15 -2.60
C GLY A 98 12.88 18.00 -1.77
N ARG A 99 12.41 17.82 -0.53
CA ARG A 99 12.95 16.89 0.45
C ARG A 99 12.06 15.66 0.62
N LEU A 100 12.64 14.47 0.61
CA LEU A 100 11.94 13.21 0.97
C LEU A 100 12.46 12.70 2.30
N ALA A 101 11.57 12.61 3.31
CA ALA A 101 11.85 12.01 4.60
C ALA A 101 11.16 10.65 4.73
N CYS A 102 11.94 9.64 5.08
CA CYS A 102 11.47 8.28 5.32
C CYS A 102 11.48 7.99 6.81
N THR A 103 10.44 7.37 7.35
CA THR A 103 10.36 6.96 8.75
C THR A 103 9.92 5.50 8.87
N GLY A 104 10.54 4.73 9.76
CA GLY A 104 10.21 3.32 9.97
C GLY A 104 10.80 2.74 11.24
N ALA A 105 10.21 1.65 11.73
CA ALA A 105 10.71 0.91 12.87
C ALA A 105 12.02 0.18 12.52
N ASN A 106 12.92 0.05 13.49
CA ASN A 106 14.17 -0.69 13.30
C ASN A 106 13.90 -2.17 12.95
N ASP A 107 12.88 -2.75 13.56
CA ASP A 107 12.48 -4.16 13.36
C ASP A 107 11.86 -4.41 11.98
N ASP A 108 11.36 -3.36 11.32
CA ASP A 108 10.85 -3.39 9.94
C ASP A 108 11.96 -3.16 8.88
N GLY A 109 13.23 -3.21 9.28
CA GLY A 109 14.36 -3.09 8.36
C GLY A 109 14.74 -1.66 7.98
N ALA A 110 14.27 -0.63 8.71
CA ALA A 110 14.56 0.77 8.42
C ALA A 110 16.07 1.08 8.33
N ALA A 111 16.90 0.41 9.14
CA ALA A 111 18.36 0.58 9.09
C ALA A 111 18.99 0.06 7.78
N SER A 112 18.46 -1.02 7.22
CA SER A 112 18.91 -1.54 5.93
C SER A 112 18.49 -0.60 4.81
N LEU A 113 17.25 -0.10 4.87
CA LEU A 113 16.72 0.81 3.86
C LEU A 113 17.46 2.15 3.84
N GLU A 114 17.80 2.71 5.03
CA GLU A 114 18.64 3.89 5.17
C GLU A 114 19.94 3.75 4.34
N LYS A 115 20.62 2.59 4.44
CA LYS A 115 21.85 2.34 3.68
C LYS A 115 21.63 2.34 2.16
N HIS A 116 20.51 1.77 1.70
CA HIS A 116 20.17 1.76 0.26
C HIS A 116 19.89 3.17 -0.24
N VAL A 117 19.13 3.96 0.53
CA VAL A 117 18.80 5.36 0.19
C VAL A 117 20.09 6.23 0.21
N ALA A 118 20.94 6.06 1.23
CA ALA A 118 22.22 6.75 1.31
C ALA A 118 23.12 6.47 0.09
N LYS A 119 23.12 5.22 -0.38
CA LYS A 119 23.90 4.85 -1.59
C LYS A 119 23.30 5.46 -2.86
N ALA A 120 21.97 5.52 -2.97
CA ALA A 120 21.30 6.03 -4.17
C ALA A 120 21.38 7.56 -4.29
N PHE A 121 21.13 8.27 -3.20
CA PHE A 121 20.92 9.73 -3.22
C PHE A 121 21.92 10.51 -2.35
N GLY A 122 22.59 9.86 -1.38
CA GLY A 122 23.15 10.52 -0.21
C GLY A 122 22.07 10.78 0.85
N LEU A 123 22.49 11.19 2.03
CA LEU A 123 21.54 11.65 3.05
C LEU A 123 21.88 13.10 3.42
N ALA A 124 20.85 13.91 3.61
CA ALA A 124 21.00 15.24 4.17
C ALA A 124 21.19 15.16 5.69
N ASP A 125 20.39 14.33 6.37
CA ASP A 125 20.54 14.05 7.82
C ASP A 125 19.65 12.85 8.24
N LYS A 126 19.70 12.48 9.54
CA LYS A 126 18.91 11.39 10.13
C LYS A 126 18.77 11.52 11.64
N ILE A 127 17.72 10.90 12.18
CA ILE A 127 17.47 10.79 13.63
C ILE A 127 17.10 9.34 13.97
N SER A 128 17.50 8.89 15.16
CA SER A 128 17.05 7.62 15.75
C SER A 128 16.41 7.88 17.09
N LYS A 129 15.09 7.60 17.19
CA LYS A 129 14.28 7.74 18.41
C LYS A 129 13.15 6.70 18.43
N PHE A 130 12.68 6.33 19.61
CA PHE A 130 11.51 5.45 19.80
C PHE A 130 11.61 4.12 19.06
N HIS A 131 12.80 3.48 19.06
CA HIS A 131 13.14 2.27 18.29
C HIS A 131 12.86 2.40 16.78
N SER A 132 12.88 3.62 16.26
CA SER A 132 12.60 3.97 14.87
C SER A 132 13.64 4.92 14.32
N ARG A 133 13.67 5.06 13.01
CA ARG A 133 14.56 5.97 12.30
C ARG A 133 13.75 6.94 11.46
N VAL A 134 14.25 8.16 11.35
CA VAL A 134 13.86 9.13 10.32
C VAL A 134 15.14 9.50 9.60
N PHE A 135 15.14 9.44 8.29
CA PHE A 135 16.27 9.88 7.45
C PHE A 135 15.73 10.54 6.19
N TRP A 136 16.45 11.51 5.68
CA TRP A 136 15.98 12.28 4.52
C TRP A 136 17.10 12.67 3.58
N PHE A 137 16.69 12.96 2.36
CA PHE A 137 17.56 13.45 1.28
C PHE A 137 16.80 14.50 0.45
N ASP A 138 17.55 15.33 -0.26
CA ASP A 138 17.00 16.33 -1.14
C ASP A 138 17.03 15.81 -2.59
N LYS A 139 15.99 16.12 -3.37
CA LYS A 139 15.88 15.75 -4.78
C LYS A 139 16.88 16.53 -5.60
N GLY A 140 17.95 15.85 -6.00
CA GLY A 140 18.95 16.33 -6.94
C GLY A 140 18.78 15.68 -8.32
N ASP A 141 19.86 15.67 -9.10
CA ASP A 141 19.88 15.12 -10.47
C ASP A 141 19.84 13.58 -10.53
N ARG A 142 20.14 12.90 -9.42
CA ARG A 142 20.14 11.44 -9.35
C ARG A 142 18.71 10.92 -9.26
N ALA A 143 18.24 10.28 -10.34
CA ALA A 143 16.98 9.56 -10.33
C ALA A 143 17.07 8.27 -9.49
N PRO A 144 15.94 7.78 -8.96
CA PRO A 144 15.87 6.45 -8.34
C PRO A 144 16.34 5.38 -9.32
N PRO A 145 16.97 4.28 -8.83
CA PRO A 145 17.33 3.14 -9.67
C PRO A 145 16.13 2.65 -10.48
N ASP A 146 16.35 2.18 -11.71
CA ASP A 146 15.29 1.70 -12.62
C ASP A 146 14.46 0.58 -11.97
N TYR A 147 15.11 -0.31 -11.25
CA TYR A 147 14.45 -1.35 -10.49
C TYR A 147 13.41 -0.78 -9.51
N TRP A 148 13.73 0.26 -8.72
CA TRP A 148 12.78 0.88 -7.79
C TRP A 148 11.59 1.51 -8.52
N ARG A 149 11.85 2.13 -9.67
CA ARG A 149 10.80 2.75 -10.51
C ARG A 149 9.88 1.69 -11.13
N GLY A 150 10.44 0.55 -11.50
CA GLY A 150 9.67 -0.60 -12.01
C GLY A 150 8.70 -1.14 -10.97
N LEU A 151 9.13 -1.28 -9.71
CA LEU A 151 8.31 -1.75 -8.59
C LEU A 151 7.09 -0.87 -8.28
N ALA A 152 7.09 0.38 -8.73
CA ALA A 152 5.98 1.32 -8.49
C ALA A 152 4.77 1.12 -9.43
N LYS A 153 4.81 0.13 -10.30
CA LYS A 153 3.79 -0.17 -11.32
C LYS A 153 3.35 -1.62 -11.22
N LEU A 154 2.14 -1.90 -11.71
CA LEU A 154 1.75 -3.28 -12.00
C LEU A 154 2.73 -3.89 -13.00
N GLN A 155 3.22 -5.07 -12.70
CA GLN A 155 4.19 -5.81 -13.52
C GLN A 155 3.81 -7.28 -13.61
N PRO A 156 4.22 -7.99 -14.66
CA PRO A 156 4.00 -9.43 -14.77
C PRO A 156 4.62 -10.19 -13.61
N VAL A 157 3.88 -11.17 -13.08
CA VAL A 157 4.34 -12.02 -11.97
C VAL A 157 4.11 -13.50 -12.28
N GLY A 158 5.01 -14.35 -11.80
CA GLY A 158 4.93 -15.79 -12.02
C GLY A 158 4.99 -16.20 -13.50
N ALA A 159 4.48 -17.39 -13.79
CA ALA A 159 4.48 -17.97 -15.14
C ALA A 159 3.17 -17.69 -15.93
N GLY A 160 2.20 -17.00 -15.31
CA GLY A 160 0.90 -16.73 -15.91
C GLY A 160 0.74 -15.29 -16.40
N PRO A 161 -0.44 -14.95 -16.94
CA PRO A 161 -0.75 -13.60 -17.43
C PRO A 161 -1.11 -12.65 -16.28
N TRP A 162 -0.47 -12.80 -15.15
CA TRP A 162 -0.81 -12.09 -13.92
C TRP A 162 -0.03 -10.78 -13.78
N LEU A 163 -0.72 -9.75 -13.29
CA LEU A 163 -0.16 -8.46 -12.95
C LEU A 163 -0.31 -8.22 -11.46
N SER A 164 0.78 -7.80 -10.81
CA SER A 164 0.75 -7.40 -9.40
C SER A 164 1.84 -6.37 -9.11
N GLN A 165 1.94 -5.92 -7.87
CA GLN A 165 2.98 -4.98 -7.42
C GLN A 165 3.25 -5.15 -5.93
N PRO A 166 4.44 -4.73 -5.44
CA PRO A 166 4.75 -4.76 -4.02
C PRO A 166 3.72 -4.03 -3.16
N GLY A 167 3.46 -4.62 -1.98
CA GLY A 167 2.45 -4.15 -1.03
C GLY A 167 1.11 -4.86 -1.14
N ILE A 168 0.92 -5.70 -2.17
CA ILE A 168 -0.16 -6.69 -2.26
C ILE A 168 0.33 -7.99 -1.65
N PHE A 169 -0.54 -8.75 -1.01
CA PHE A 169 -0.21 -10.07 -0.44
C PHE A 169 0.36 -11.00 -1.54
N THR A 170 1.49 -11.67 -1.26
CA THR A 170 2.20 -12.55 -2.22
C THR A 170 2.30 -11.97 -3.63
N TRP A 171 2.74 -10.70 -3.70
CA TRP A 171 2.70 -9.91 -4.93
C TRP A 171 3.51 -10.49 -6.10
N ASP A 172 4.49 -11.35 -5.84
CA ASP A 172 5.46 -11.88 -6.81
C ASP A 172 5.21 -13.35 -7.21
N HIS A 173 4.25 -14.03 -6.58
CA HIS A 173 3.88 -15.41 -6.90
C HIS A 173 2.45 -15.75 -6.46
N VAL A 174 1.92 -16.86 -6.95
CA VAL A 174 0.64 -17.41 -6.48
C VAL A 174 0.85 -18.02 -5.08
N ASP A 175 0.03 -17.60 -4.13
CA ASP A 175 0.03 -18.16 -2.78
C ASP A 175 -0.40 -19.63 -2.78
N ASP A 176 0.33 -20.47 -2.04
CA ASP A 176 0.07 -21.92 -1.98
C ASP A 176 -1.31 -22.25 -1.42
N GLY A 177 -1.80 -21.48 -0.44
CA GLY A 177 -3.15 -21.62 0.12
C GLY A 177 -4.22 -21.29 -0.92
N SER A 178 -4.04 -20.22 -1.67
CA SER A 178 -4.93 -19.83 -2.77
C SER A 178 -4.91 -20.88 -3.90
N ALA A 179 -3.75 -21.41 -4.26
CA ALA A 179 -3.62 -22.46 -5.26
C ALA A 179 -4.31 -23.77 -4.81
N MET A 180 -4.14 -24.14 -3.54
CA MET A 180 -4.81 -25.29 -2.96
C MET A 180 -6.33 -25.09 -2.93
N LEU A 181 -6.82 -23.94 -2.48
CA LEU A 181 -8.26 -23.62 -2.46
C LEU A 181 -8.85 -23.69 -3.87
N ALA A 182 -8.22 -23.05 -4.85
CA ALA A 182 -8.65 -23.10 -6.25
C ALA A 182 -8.82 -24.52 -6.77
N LYS A 183 -7.85 -25.40 -6.48
CA LYS A 183 -7.87 -26.81 -6.91
C LYS A 183 -9.04 -27.62 -6.31
N HIS A 184 -9.57 -27.20 -5.16
CA HIS A 184 -10.63 -27.91 -4.44
C HIS A 184 -12.00 -27.22 -4.51
N LEU A 185 -12.10 -26.07 -5.17
CA LEU A 185 -13.39 -25.41 -5.39
C LEU A 185 -14.28 -26.31 -6.25
N PRO A 186 -15.57 -26.50 -5.86
CA PRO A 186 -16.51 -27.27 -6.66
C PRO A 186 -16.86 -26.52 -7.95
N HIS A 187 -17.02 -27.22 -9.09
CA HIS A 187 -17.43 -26.62 -10.35
C HIS A 187 -18.84 -26.03 -10.31
N ALA A 188 -19.70 -26.52 -9.43
CA ALA A 188 -21.08 -26.03 -9.21
C ALA A 188 -21.10 -25.10 -7.99
N VAL A 189 -20.47 -23.96 -8.06
CA VAL A 189 -20.59 -22.87 -7.09
C VAL A 189 -21.88 -22.08 -7.40
N ALA A 190 -22.41 -21.42 -6.40
CA ALA A 190 -23.61 -20.59 -6.44
C ALA A 190 -23.57 -19.47 -7.50
N ARG A 191 -24.69 -18.75 -7.69
CA ARG A 191 -24.83 -17.73 -8.73
C ARG A 191 -24.18 -16.40 -8.35
N MET A 192 -24.38 -15.96 -7.11
CA MET A 192 -23.84 -14.70 -6.58
C MET A 192 -22.72 -15.03 -5.60
N VAL A 193 -21.50 -14.73 -5.98
CA VAL A 193 -20.29 -15.10 -5.22
C VAL A 193 -19.52 -13.85 -4.83
N ALA A 194 -18.93 -13.86 -3.64
CA ALA A 194 -17.91 -12.89 -3.24
C ALA A 194 -16.55 -13.58 -3.04
N ASP A 195 -15.47 -12.89 -3.43
CA ASP A 195 -14.09 -13.22 -3.09
C ASP A 195 -13.61 -12.20 -2.06
N PHE A 196 -13.56 -12.61 -0.77
CA PHE A 196 -13.17 -11.76 0.35
C PHE A 196 -11.66 -11.83 0.57
N GLY A 197 -10.99 -10.68 0.51
CA GLY A 197 -9.54 -10.60 0.45
C GLY A 197 -9.02 -11.06 -0.91
N CYS A 198 -9.61 -10.55 -1.98
CA CYS A 198 -9.36 -11.03 -3.35
C CYS A 198 -7.91 -10.87 -3.82
N GLY A 199 -7.08 -10.07 -3.13
CA GLY A 199 -5.73 -9.79 -3.54
C GLY A 199 -5.69 -9.26 -4.98
N TRP A 200 -4.80 -9.83 -5.80
CA TRP A 200 -4.71 -9.47 -7.22
C TRP A 200 -5.63 -10.32 -8.13
N GLY A 201 -6.64 -11.03 -7.55
CA GLY A 201 -7.73 -11.65 -8.30
C GLY A 201 -7.52 -13.09 -8.75
N TYR A 202 -6.57 -13.84 -8.16
CA TYR A 202 -6.28 -15.22 -8.54
C TYR A 202 -7.49 -16.15 -8.40
N LEU A 203 -8.11 -16.18 -7.20
CA LEU A 203 -9.30 -17.01 -6.94
C LEU A 203 -10.49 -16.55 -7.76
N SER A 204 -10.69 -15.26 -7.88
CA SER A 204 -11.73 -14.65 -8.69
C SER A 204 -11.67 -15.11 -10.15
N ARG A 205 -10.50 -15.06 -10.78
CA ARG A 205 -10.31 -15.53 -12.15
C ARG A 205 -10.56 -17.03 -12.27
N HIS A 206 -10.05 -17.84 -11.31
CA HIS A 206 -10.29 -19.28 -11.29
C HIS A 206 -11.78 -19.60 -11.23
N LEU A 207 -12.56 -18.92 -10.38
CA LEU A 207 -14.01 -19.08 -10.29
C LEU A 207 -14.72 -18.83 -11.61
N LEU A 208 -14.39 -17.74 -12.30
CA LEU A 208 -15.02 -17.36 -13.56
C LEU A 208 -14.66 -18.31 -14.71
N ASP A 209 -13.45 -18.86 -14.70
CA ASP A 209 -12.97 -19.78 -15.72
C ASP A 209 -13.53 -21.22 -15.53
N HIS A 210 -13.81 -21.66 -14.29
CA HIS A 210 -14.17 -23.05 -14.00
C HIS A 210 -15.58 -23.25 -13.43
N CYS A 211 -16.28 -22.17 -13.05
CA CYS A 211 -17.62 -22.23 -12.44
C CYS A 211 -18.64 -21.48 -13.31
N PRO A 212 -19.16 -22.08 -14.40
CA PRO A 212 -20.03 -21.39 -15.35
C PRO A 212 -21.37 -20.93 -14.77
N GLY A 213 -21.77 -21.46 -13.61
CA GLY A 213 -22.97 -21.03 -12.87
C GLY A 213 -22.85 -19.65 -12.21
N VAL A 214 -21.64 -19.12 -12.04
CA VAL A 214 -21.42 -17.80 -11.46
C VAL A 214 -21.91 -16.74 -12.44
N SER A 215 -22.93 -15.99 -12.03
CA SER A 215 -23.51 -14.88 -12.80
C SER A 215 -23.10 -13.51 -12.30
N ARG A 216 -22.61 -13.42 -11.06
CA ARG A 216 -22.03 -12.23 -10.46
C ARG A 216 -20.91 -12.60 -9.47
N LEU A 217 -19.79 -11.90 -9.57
CA LEU A 217 -18.66 -12.04 -8.67
C LEU A 217 -18.23 -10.65 -8.15
N ASP A 218 -18.32 -10.44 -6.84
CA ASP A 218 -17.80 -9.25 -6.20
C ASP A 218 -16.43 -9.57 -5.57
N MET A 219 -15.38 -8.92 -6.08
CA MET A 219 -14.00 -9.01 -5.59
C MET A 219 -13.77 -7.92 -4.55
N ILE A 220 -13.56 -8.27 -3.30
CA ILE A 220 -13.48 -7.29 -2.21
C ILE A 220 -12.13 -7.38 -1.52
N ASP A 221 -11.44 -6.24 -1.38
CA ASP A 221 -10.19 -6.14 -0.65
C ASP A 221 -10.07 -4.80 0.08
N ALA A 222 -9.39 -4.79 1.21
CA ALA A 222 -9.09 -3.59 1.98
C ALA A 222 -7.88 -2.81 1.43
N GLU A 223 -7.03 -3.45 0.62
CA GLU A 223 -5.90 -2.79 -0.04
C GLU A 223 -6.32 -2.31 -1.44
N HIS A 224 -6.30 -1.00 -1.67
CA HIS A 224 -6.68 -0.39 -2.96
C HIS A 224 -5.86 -0.93 -4.13
N ARG A 225 -4.56 -1.11 -3.95
CA ARG A 225 -3.68 -1.67 -4.99
C ARG A 225 -4.06 -3.08 -5.40
N ALA A 226 -4.57 -3.87 -4.44
CA ALA A 226 -5.09 -5.21 -4.71
C ALA A 226 -6.32 -5.15 -5.61
N THR A 227 -7.28 -4.25 -5.31
CA THR A 227 -8.47 -4.10 -6.16
C THR A 227 -8.14 -3.59 -7.57
N GLU A 228 -7.13 -2.72 -7.72
CA GLU A 228 -6.64 -2.29 -9.03
C GLU A 228 -6.00 -3.45 -9.82
N ALA A 229 -5.18 -4.26 -9.15
CA ALA A 229 -4.59 -5.44 -9.76
C ALA A 229 -5.66 -6.48 -10.15
N ALA A 230 -6.65 -6.71 -9.28
CA ALA A 230 -7.77 -7.60 -9.55
C ALA A 230 -8.57 -7.16 -10.79
N ARG A 231 -8.86 -5.85 -10.93
CA ARG A 231 -9.51 -5.29 -12.14
C ARG A 231 -8.68 -5.53 -13.41
N ALA A 232 -7.36 -5.40 -13.31
CA ALA A 232 -6.46 -5.63 -14.45
C ALA A 232 -6.41 -7.11 -14.86
N ASN A 233 -6.45 -8.03 -13.89
CA ASN A 233 -6.34 -9.46 -14.10
C ASN A 233 -7.67 -10.13 -14.45
N VAL A 234 -8.80 -9.60 -13.99
CA VAL A 234 -10.14 -10.19 -14.13
C VAL A 234 -11.00 -9.27 -15.00
N GLN A 235 -10.82 -9.39 -16.30
CA GLN A 235 -11.58 -8.62 -17.29
C GLN A 235 -12.81 -9.43 -17.75
N ASP A 236 -13.79 -9.58 -16.85
CA ASP A 236 -15.04 -10.30 -17.10
C ASP A 236 -16.20 -9.43 -16.62
N SER A 237 -17.25 -9.32 -17.47
CA SER A 237 -18.43 -8.48 -17.18
C SER A 237 -19.22 -8.91 -15.94
N ARG A 238 -19.04 -10.14 -15.48
CA ARG A 238 -19.63 -10.67 -14.24
C ARG A 238 -18.92 -10.18 -12.97
N ALA A 239 -17.68 -9.68 -13.10
CA ALA A 239 -16.83 -9.30 -11.97
C ALA A 239 -16.89 -7.80 -11.67
N THR A 240 -16.95 -7.45 -10.38
CA THR A 240 -16.82 -6.07 -9.90
C THR A 240 -15.86 -6.02 -8.71
N ALA A 241 -14.89 -5.11 -8.75
CA ALA A 241 -13.94 -4.95 -7.66
C ALA A 241 -14.35 -3.80 -6.72
N HIS A 242 -14.33 -4.07 -5.42
CA HIS A 242 -14.72 -3.14 -4.36
C HIS A 242 -13.58 -2.95 -3.36
N TRP A 243 -13.23 -1.70 -3.10
CA TRP A 243 -12.27 -1.34 -2.07
C TRP A 243 -13.01 -1.06 -0.76
N LEU A 244 -13.10 -2.05 0.11
CA LEU A 244 -13.88 -2.00 1.35
C LEU A 244 -13.12 -2.66 2.52
N ASP A 245 -13.33 -2.12 3.72
CA ASP A 245 -12.98 -2.78 4.98
C ASP A 245 -14.23 -3.51 5.51
N LEU A 246 -14.33 -4.80 5.29
CA LEU A 246 -15.48 -5.62 5.69
C LEU A 246 -15.65 -5.74 7.23
N ILE A 247 -14.70 -5.25 8.03
CA ILE A 247 -14.86 -5.13 9.49
C ILE A 247 -15.69 -3.89 9.83
N ALA A 248 -15.53 -2.81 9.08
CA ALA A 248 -16.14 -1.51 9.34
C ALA A 248 -17.28 -1.16 8.37
N GLU A 249 -17.31 -1.77 7.19
CA GLU A 249 -18.25 -1.44 6.11
C GLU A 249 -19.05 -2.68 5.70
N ALA A 250 -20.30 -2.47 5.32
CA ALA A 250 -21.14 -3.54 4.83
C ALA A 250 -20.72 -4.00 3.42
N ALA A 251 -20.83 -5.28 3.15
CA ALA A 251 -20.71 -5.82 1.81
C ALA A 251 -21.80 -5.23 0.89
N PRO A 252 -21.55 -5.10 -0.43
CA PRO A 252 -22.50 -4.49 -1.36
C PRO A 252 -23.86 -5.17 -1.44
N THR A 253 -23.91 -6.47 -1.15
CA THR A 253 -25.12 -7.28 -1.18
C THR A 253 -24.94 -8.53 -0.33
N THR A 254 -25.96 -9.39 -0.29
CA THR A 254 -25.85 -10.77 0.23
C THR A 254 -25.38 -11.70 -0.88
N TYR A 255 -24.66 -12.76 -0.54
CA TYR A 255 -24.08 -13.72 -1.47
C TYR A 255 -24.58 -15.12 -1.18
N ASP A 256 -24.70 -15.94 -2.23
CA ASP A 256 -25.01 -17.37 -2.10
C ASP A 256 -23.78 -18.16 -1.62
N ALA A 257 -22.58 -17.69 -1.98
CA ALA A 257 -21.31 -18.24 -1.52
C ALA A 257 -20.23 -17.16 -1.36
N ILE A 258 -19.32 -17.42 -0.43
CA ILE A 258 -18.13 -16.60 -0.18
C ILE A 258 -16.90 -17.50 -0.34
N VAL A 259 -15.93 -17.05 -1.14
CA VAL A 259 -14.59 -17.63 -1.21
C VAL A 259 -13.66 -16.69 -0.48
N CYS A 260 -12.76 -17.24 0.34
CA CYS A 260 -11.81 -16.45 1.12
C CYS A 260 -10.57 -17.28 1.41
N ASN A 261 -9.40 -16.72 1.15
CA ASN A 261 -8.13 -17.19 1.70
C ASN A 261 -7.69 -16.17 2.75
N PRO A 262 -8.06 -16.35 4.04
CA PRO A 262 -7.84 -15.35 5.07
C PRO A 262 -6.35 -15.23 5.42
N PRO A 263 -5.88 -14.06 5.89
CA PRO A 263 -4.50 -13.89 6.34
C PRO A 263 -4.23 -14.70 7.61
N PHE A 264 -3.35 -15.73 7.54
CA PHE A 264 -3.01 -16.62 8.66
C PHE A 264 -2.04 -16.00 9.68
N HIS A 265 -1.48 -14.82 9.40
CA HIS A 265 -0.47 -14.15 10.22
C HIS A 265 -0.87 -12.71 10.61
N ALA A 266 -2.14 -12.42 10.75
CA ALA A 266 -2.57 -11.27 11.51
C ALA A 266 -2.04 -11.48 12.95
N GLY A 267 -1.06 -10.67 13.35
CA GLY A 267 -0.35 -10.83 14.62
C GLY A 267 -1.32 -11.00 15.79
N ARG A 268 -0.83 -11.42 16.97
CA ARG A 268 -1.49 -11.82 18.23
C ARG A 268 -2.78 -11.09 18.67
N ALA A 269 -3.40 -10.28 17.83
CA ALA A 269 -4.61 -9.51 18.10
C ALA A 269 -5.90 -10.09 17.44
N ALA A 270 -5.83 -11.21 16.75
CA ALA A 270 -7.01 -11.90 16.24
C ALA A 270 -7.28 -13.16 17.06
N GLU A 271 -7.59 -13.00 18.37
CA GLU A 271 -8.40 -13.99 19.05
C GLU A 271 -9.86 -13.80 18.60
N PRO A 272 -10.53 -14.84 18.11
CA PRO A 272 -11.96 -14.74 17.85
C PRO A 272 -12.69 -14.48 19.16
N ALA A 273 -13.52 -13.44 19.18
CA ALA A 273 -14.49 -13.22 20.23
C ALA A 273 -15.59 -14.28 20.18
#